data_12a3128d10744ec8e503bbb3ba210da2
#
_entry.id   12a3128d10744ec8e503bbb3ba210da2
#
_cell.length_a   1.000
_cell.length_b   1.000
_cell.length_c   1.000
_cell.angle_alpha   90.00
_cell.angle_beta   90.00
_cell.angle_gamma   90.00
#
_symmetry.space_group_name_H-M   'P 1'
#
loop_
_entity.id
_entity.type
_entity.pdbx_description
1 polymer ?
#
loop_
_entity_poly.entity_id
_entity_poly.type
_entity_poly.pdbx_seq_one_letter_code
_entity_poly.pdbx_strand_id
1 'polypeptide(L)'
;EFLNQEDAKVSYEDRGYVFGDGIYEYIRAYNGKLFTVTEHFERFLRSASEIQIDLGYTVEELTDIVRQLLKINDIQNGGIYIQATRGVAPRNHSFPTPEVKPAIMAFAKSYDRPYDDFENGINAVTVEDIRWLRCDIKSLNLLGNVLAKEYAVKYNATEAIQHRDETVTEGASSNVYAIKDGEIYTH
;
A
#
# COMPACT_ATOMS: atom_id res chain seq x y z
N GLU A 1 -1.12 -9.93 17.85
CA GLU A 1 -0.08 -9.68 18.82
C GLU A 1 0.66 -8.38 18.46
N PHE A 2 0.97 -7.53 19.47
CA PHE A 2 1.82 -6.35 19.29
C PHE A 2 3.23 -6.68 19.77
N LEU A 3 4.23 -6.36 18.94
CA LEU A 3 5.63 -6.65 19.18
C LEU A 3 6.47 -5.38 19.06
N ASN A 4 7.64 -5.34 19.70
CA ASN A 4 8.64 -4.33 19.38
C ASN A 4 9.18 -4.58 17.96
N GLN A 5 9.64 -3.53 17.29
CA GLN A 5 10.13 -3.61 15.92
C GLN A 5 11.27 -4.66 15.75
N GLU A 6 12.15 -4.77 16.72
CA GLU A 6 13.28 -5.71 16.73
C GLU A 6 12.87 -7.18 16.86
N ASP A 7 11.67 -7.45 17.40
CA ASP A 7 11.11 -8.79 17.58
C ASP A 7 10.24 -9.21 16.39
N ALA A 8 9.83 -8.27 15.54
CA ALA A 8 9.00 -8.54 14.36
C ALA A 8 9.84 -9.23 13.27
N LYS A 9 9.56 -10.50 13.01
CA LYS A 9 10.31 -11.34 12.05
C LYS A 9 9.34 -12.00 11.08
N VAL A 10 9.79 -12.12 9.83
CA VAL A 10 9.08 -12.83 8.77
C VAL A 10 9.85 -14.10 8.39
N SER A 11 9.15 -15.20 8.19
CA SER A 11 9.77 -16.42 7.67
C SER A 11 10.29 -16.21 6.26
N TYR A 12 11.45 -16.76 5.92
CA TYR A 12 11.97 -16.74 4.55
C TYR A 12 11.07 -17.51 3.56
N GLU A 13 10.21 -18.41 4.05
CA GLU A 13 9.22 -19.16 3.26
C GLU A 13 7.87 -18.44 3.16
N ASP A 14 7.72 -17.22 3.72
CA ASP A 14 6.50 -16.45 3.52
C ASP A 14 6.29 -16.14 2.03
N ARG A 15 5.10 -16.48 1.51
CA ARG A 15 4.79 -16.36 0.09
C ARG A 15 4.76 -14.91 -0.40
N GLY A 16 4.48 -13.96 0.49
CA GLY A 16 4.62 -12.53 0.18
C GLY A 16 6.08 -12.16 -0.10
N TYR A 17 7.02 -12.68 0.69
CA TYR A 17 8.45 -12.47 0.48
C TYR A 17 8.98 -13.22 -0.77
N VAL A 18 8.49 -14.44 -1.04
CA VAL A 18 8.98 -15.28 -2.14
C VAL A 18 8.38 -14.92 -3.50
N PHE A 19 7.10 -14.52 -3.54
CA PHE A 19 6.33 -14.34 -4.78
C PHE A 19 5.62 -12.99 -4.89
N GLY A 20 5.60 -12.17 -3.85
CA GLY A 20 4.68 -11.03 -3.78
C GLY A 20 3.21 -11.48 -3.64
N ASP A 21 2.95 -12.72 -3.15
CA ASP A 21 1.62 -13.31 -2.99
C ASP A 21 0.93 -12.71 -1.76
N GLY A 22 0.40 -11.50 -1.94
CA GLY A 22 -0.23 -10.74 -0.88
C GLY A 22 -0.68 -9.35 -1.34
N ILE A 23 -1.30 -8.64 -0.42
CA ILE A 23 -1.92 -7.33 -0.62
C ILE A 23 -1.50 -6.38 0.50
N TYR A 24 -1.69 -5.08 0.30
CA TYR A 24 -1.40 -4.07 1.32
C TYR A 24 -2.38 -2.92 1.29
N GLU A 25 -2.39 -2.15 2.37
CA GLU A 25 -2.99 -0.82 2.46
C GLU A 25 -2.07 0.16 3.15
N TYR A 26 -2.31 1.43 2.87
CA TYR A 26 -1.66 2.54 3.54
C TYR A 26 -2.71 3.56 3.95
N ILE A 27 -2.90 3.72 5.26
CA ILE A 27 -3.97 4.52 5.84
C ILE A 27 -3.37 5.74 6.52
N ARG A 28 -3.78 6.94 6.13
CA ARG A 28 -3.33 8.19 6.76
C ARG A 28 -4.04 8.41 8.10
N ALA A 29 -3.30 9.01 9.01
CA ALA A 29 -3.82 9.50 10.29
C ALA A 29 -3.60 11.01 10.42
N TYR A 30 -4.62 11.73 10.87
CA TYR A 30 -4.61 13.16 11.11
C TYR A 30 -5.23 13.43 12.48
N ASN A 31 -4.50 14.12 13.36
CA ASN A 31 -4.91 14.42 14.72
C ASN A 31 -5.43 13.16 15.47
N GLY A 32 -4.68 12.06 15.36
CA GLY A 32 -5.01 10.77 15.99
C GLY A 32 -6.21 10.03 15.37
N LYS A 33 -6.75 10.50 14.23
CA LYS A 33 -7.88 9.88 13.54
C LYS A 33 -7.45 9.28 12.22
N LEU A 34 -7.87 8.04 11.96
CA LEU A 34 -7.68 7.37 10.67
C LEU A 34 -8.59 8.01 9.62
N PHE A 35 -8.04 8.30 8.46
CA PHE A 35 -8.76 8.86 7.34
C PHE A 35 -9.33 7.73 6.46
N THR A 36 -10.63 7.75 6.19
CA THR A 36 -11.35 6.79 5.32
C THR A 36 -11.01 5.31 5.60
N VAL A 37 -10.89 4.95 6.88
CA VAL A 37 -10.42 3.60 7.30
C VAL A 37 -11.34 2.49 6.83
N THR A 38 -12.65 2.72 6.76
CA THR A 38 -13.64 1.74 6.30
C THR A 38 -13.40 1.38 4.83
N GLU A 39 -13.30 2.39 3.97
CA GLU A 39 -13.06 2.22 2.53
C GLU A 39 -11.71 1.55 2.24
N HIS A 40 -10.68 1.86 3.04
CA HIS A 40 -9.39 1.17 2.97
C HIS A 40 -9.52 -0.32 3.28
N PHE A 41 -10.24 -0.70 4.35
CA PHE A 41 -10.39 -2.11 4.71
C PHE A 41 -11.37 -2.86 3.82
N GLU A 42 -12.41 -2.22 3.30
CA GLU A 42 -13.24 -2.81 2.24
C GLU A 42 -12.40 -3.16 1.00
N ARG A 43 -11.50 -2.24 0.57
CA ARG A 43 -10.58 -2.49 -0.53
C ARG A 43 -9.55 -3.57 -0.19
N PHE A 44 -9.03 -3.60 1.03
CA PHE A 44 -8.10 -4.61 1.50
C PHE A 44 -8.70 -6.03 1.44
N LEU A 45 -9.91 -6.20 1.97
CA LEU A 45 -10.64 -7.47 1.94
C LEU A 45 -11.02 -7.88 0.51
N ARG A 46 -11.47 -6.94 -0.31
CA ARG A 46 -11.72 -7.18 -1.74
C ARG A 46 -10.45 -7.62 -2.46
N SER A 47 -9.34 -6.92 -2.27
CA SER A 47 -8.05 -7.28 -2.89
C SER A 47 -7.56 -8.67 -2.45
N ALA A 48 -7.77 -9.05 -1.19
CA ALA A 48 -7.48 -10.40 -0.70
C ALA A 48 -8.33 -11.45 -1.40
N SER A 49 -9.64 -11.21 -1.54
CA SER A 49 -10.58 -12.10 -2.23
C SER A 49 -10.21 -12.30 -3.70
N GLU A 50 -9.78 -11.25 -4.41
CA GLU A 50 -9.36 -11.31 -5.82
C GLU A 50 -8.16 -12.25 -6.05
N ILE A 51 -7.31 -12.40 -5.05
CA ILE A 51 -6.20 -13.37 -5.08
C ILE A 51 -6.48 -14.63 -4.23
N GLN A 52 -7.75 -14.86 -3.88
CA GLN A 52 -8.22 -16.04 -3.17
C GLN A 52 -7.52 -16.25 -1.82
N ILE A 53 -7.38 -15.18 -1.03
CA ILE A 53 -6.94 -15.24 0.37
C ILE A 53 -8.13 -14.89 1.26
N ASP A 54 -8.57 -15.84 2.10
CA ASP A 54 -9.50 -15.55 3.18
C ASP A 54 -8.72 -15.11 4.42
N LEU A 55 -8.88 -13.84 4.81
CA LEU A 55 -8.18 -13.28 5.96
C LEU A 55 -8.84 -13.65 7.29
N GLY A 56 -10.14 -14.00 7.28
CA GLY A 56 -10.90 -14.30 8.49
C GLY A 56 -11.08 -13.11 9.43
N TYR A 57 -11.07 -11.87 8.91
CA TYR A 57 -11.27 -10.63 9.66
C TYR A 57 -12.39 -9.79 9.06
N THR A 58 -13.11 -9.07 9.92
CA THR A 58 -14.05 -8.03 9.52
C THR A 58 -13.34 -6.66 9.40
N VAL A 59 -14.03 -5.70 8.77
CA VAL A 59 -13.57 -4.30 8.70
C VAL A 59 -13.38 -3.70 10.09
N GLU A 60 -14.31 -4.01 11.02
CA GLU A 60 -14.28 -3.53 12.40
C GLU A 60 -13.08 -4.07 13.16
N GLU A 61 -12.80 -5.36 13.07
CA GLU A 61 -11.66 -5.99 13.73
C GLU A 61 -10.33 -5.42 13.23
N LEU A 62 -10.15 -5.26 11.91
CA LEU A 62 -8.97 -4.64 11.33
C LEU A 62 -8.83 -3.18 11.78
N THR A 63 -9.96 -2.44 11.83
CA THR A 63 -9.98 -1.05 12.29
C THR A 63 -9.54 -0.93 13.75
N ASP A 64 -9.98 -1.83 14.61
CA ASP A 64 -9.60 -1.82 16.01
C ASP A 64 -8.11 -2.15 16.22
N ILE A 65 -7.56 -3.06 15.44
CA ILE A 65 -6.13 -3.38 15.45
C ILE A 65 -5.30 -2.12 15.10
N VAL A 66 -5.64 -1.42 14.04
CA VAL A 66 -4.86 -0.25 13.61
C VAL A 66 -5.08 0.97 14.51
N ARG A 67 -6.25 1.12 15.13
CA ARG A 67 -6.50 2.13 16.17
C ARG A 67 -5.62 1.89 17.41
N GLN A 68 -5.51 0.65 17.84
CA GLN A 68 -4.64 0.28 18.94
C GLN A 68 -3.17 0.57 18.58
N LEU A 69 -2.75 0.26 17.37
CA LEU A 69 -1.39 0.52 16.89
C LEU A 69 -1.06 2.03 16.90
N LEU A 70 -1.98 2.89 16.46
CA LEU A 70 -1.82 4.36 16.57
C LEU A 70 -1.64 4.81 18.03
N LYS A 71 -2.50 4.28 18.91
CA LYS A 71 -2.48 4.65 20.33
C LYS A 71 -1.19 4.20 21.02
N ILE A 72 -0.72 2.98 20.77
CA ILE A 72 0.51 2.43 21.37
C ILE A 72 1.72 3.28 20.96
N ASN A 73 1.74 3.78 19.72
CA ASN A 73 2.85 4.57 19.19
C ASN A 73 2.66 6.09 19.37
N ASP A 74 1.59 6.54 20.03
CA ASP A 74 1.24 7.96 20.25
C ASP A 74 1.28 8.80 18.95
N ILE A 75 0.76 8.28 17.85
CA ILE A 75 0.81 8.94 16.55
C ILE A 75 -0.40 9.85 16.37
N GLN A 76 -0.14 11.15 16.27
CA GLN A 76 -1.14 12.17 15.95
C GLN A 76 -1.24 12.37 14.44
N ASN A 77 -0.11 12.55 13.74
CA ASN A 77 -0.05 12.67 12.28
C ASN A 77 0.93 11.65 11.72
N GLY A 78 0.53 10.99 10.63
CA GLY A 78 1.35 9.94 10.06
C GLY A 78 0.57 8.97 9.20
N GLY A 79 0.94 7.70 9.24
CA GLY A 79 0.24 6.66 8.52
C GLY A 79 0.51 5.27 9.07
N ILE A 80 -0.37 4.36 8.71
CA ILE A 80 -0.26 2.94 9.00
C ILE A 80 -0.10 2.20 7.69
N TYR A 81 0.93 1.40 7.61
CA TYR A 81 1.07 0.35 6.61
C TYR A 81 0.53 -0.96 7.20
N ILE A 82 -0.28 -1.66 6.43
CA ILE A 82 -0.74 -3.02 6.74
C ILE A 82 -0.63 -3.87 5.49
N GLN A 83 -0.14 -5.10 5.63
CA GLN A 83 -0.14 -6.10 4.57
C GLN A 83 -0.63 -7.43 5.07
N ALA A 84 -1.15 -8.22 4.15
CA ALA A 84 -1.43 -9.64 4.34
C ALA A 84 -0.81 -10.44 3.21
N THR A 85 -0.24 -11.59 3.57
CA THR A 85 0.27 -12.58 2.61
C THR A 85 -0.53 -13.87 2.73
N ARG A 86 -0.43 -14.73 1.72
CA ARG A 86 -1.04 -16.07 1.81
C ARG A 86 -0.48 -16.90 2.98
N GLY A 87 0.69 -16.52 3.53
CA GLY A 87 1.33 -17.18 4.66
C GLY A 87 2.56 -17.99 4.27
N VAL A 88 3.01 -18.81 5.20
CA VAL A 88 4.28 -19.55 5.12
C VAL A 88 4.05 -20.94 4.55
N ALA A 89 4.72 -21.26 3.45
CA ALA A 89 4.68 -22.59 2.82
C ALA A 89 5.95 -22.85 2.00
N PRO A 90 6.35 -24.12 1.79
CA PRO A 90 7.44 -24.44 0.90
C PRO A 90 7.24 -23.85 -0.50
N ARG A 91 8.33 -23.38 -1.13
CA ARG A 91 8.27 -22.67 -2.41
C ARG A 91 7.69 -23.55 -3.52
N ASN A 92 6.45 -23.27 -3.88
CA ASN A 92 5.74 -23.85 -5.03
C ASN A 92 4.81 -22.76 -5.62
N HIS A 93 4.66 -22.69 -6.93
CA HIS A 93 3.75 -21.74 -7.59
C HIS A 93 2.28 -22.03 -7.29
N SER A 94 1.91 -23.31 -7.16
CA SER A 94 0.56 -23.69 -6.73
C SER A 94 0.24 -23.17 -5.34
N PHE A 95 -1.02 -22.93 -5.07
CA PHE A 95 -1.45 -22.63 -3.72
C PHE A 95 -1.17 -23.82 -2.78
N PRO A 96 -0.81 -23.57 -1.53
CA PRO A 96 -0.52 -24.62 -0.57
C PRO A 96 -1.71 -25.57 -0.36
N THR A 97 -1.42 -26.86 -0.27
CA THR A 97 -2.38 -27.88 0.11
C THR A 97 -1.76 -28.75 1.20
N PRO A 98 -2.33 -28.79 2.43
CA PRO A 98 -3.50 -28.02 2.87
C PRO A 98 -3.26 -26.51 2.87
N GLU A 99 -4.35 -25.73 2.92
CA GLU A 99 -4.28 -24.28 3.06
C GLU A 99 -3.49 -23.87 4.31
N VAL A 100 -2.76 -22.78 4.20
CA VAL A 100 -1.98 -22.22 5.32
C VAL A 100 -2.65 -20.96 5.85
N LYS A 101 -2.41 -20.63 7.10
CA LYS A 101 -2.95 -19.42 7.71
C LYS A 101 -2.29 -18.18 7.09
N PRO A 102 -3.07 -17.19 6.61
CA PRO A 102 -2.53 -15.92 6.16
C PRO A 102 -1.70 -15.23 7.25
N ALA A 103 -0.64 -14.56 6.86
CA ALA A 103 0.16 -13.74 7.74
C ALA A 103 -0.21 -12.26 7.54
N ILE A 104 -0.51 -11.57 8.64
CA ILE A 104 -0.80 -10.13 8.64
C ILE A 104 0.25 -9.42 9.47
N MET A 105 0.81 -8.33 8.93
CA MET A 105 1.66 -7.43 9.68
C MET A 105 1.25 -5.98 9.42
N ALA A 106 1.43 -5.13 10.43
CA ALA A 106 1.22 -3.70 10.33
C ALA A 106 2.24 -2.94 11.15
N PHE A 107 2.58 -1.74 10.69
CA PHE A 107 3.36 -0.78 11.48
C PHE A 107 2.84 0.63 11.26
N ALA A 108 3.09 1.49 12.24
CA ALA A 108 2.72 2.90 12.19
C ALA A 108 3.97 3.77 12.15
N LYS A 109 3.90 4.89 11.43
CA LYS A 109 4.98 5.86 11.32
C LYS A 109 4.44 7.27 11.46
N SER A 110 5.08 8.09 12.31
CA SER A 110 4.78 9.52 12.43
C SER A 110 5.50 10.33 11.36
N TYR A 111 4.81 11.28 10.75
CA TYR A 111 5.37 12.29 9.85
C TYR A 111 4.34 13.40 9.60
N ASP A 112 4.82 14.59 9.31
CA ASP A 112 3.99 15.76 9.05
C ASP A 112 3.39 15.75 7.63
N ARG A 113 2.41 16.62 7.40
CA ARG A 113 1.93 16.91 6.05
C ARG A 113 2.98 17.73 5.31
N PRO A 114 3.21 17.47 4.02
CA PRO A 114 4.19 18.21 3.22
C PRO A 114 3.61 19.57 2.78
N TYR A 115 3.41 20.50 3.72
CA TYR A 115 2.80 21.81 3.44
C TYR A 115 3.60 22.61 2.43
N ASP A 116 4.93 22.54 2.47
CA ASP A 116 5.80 23.23 1.51
C ASP A 116 5.56 22.73 0.07
N ASP A 117 5.33 21.43 -0.10
CA ASP A 117 5.01 20.84 -1.41
C ASP A 117 3.63 21.31 -1.91
N PHE A 118 2.67 21.51 -0.99
CA PHE A 118 1.34 22.03 -1.36
C PHE A 118 1.39 23.51 -1.79
N GLU A 119 2.25 24.30 -1.20
CA GLU A 119 2.38 25.73 -1.52
C GLU A 119 3.23 25.96 -2.78
N ASN A 120 4.32 25.22 -2.94
CA ASN A 120 5.32 25.46 -3.98
C ASN A 120 5.23 24.48 -5.16
N GLY A 121 4.44 23.41 -5.02
CA GLY A 121 4.42 22.31 -5.98
C GLY A 121 5.65 21.43 -5.91
N ILE A 122 5.66 20.39 -6.73
CA ILE A 122 6.77 19.45 -6.85
C ILE A 122 7.19 19.28 -8.32
N ASN A 123 8.43 18.87 -8.54
CA ASN A 123 8.89 18.43 -9.85
C ASN A 123 8.47 16.97 -10.06
N ALA A 124 7.98 16.67 -11.27
CA ALA A 124 7.63 15.32 -11.69
C ALA A 124 8.24 15.00 -13.05
N VAL A 125 8.48 13.72 -13.30
CA VAL A 125 8.83 13.17 -14.62
C VAL A 125 7.73 12.26 -15.11
N THR A 126 7.64 12.04 -16.42
CA THR A 126 6.74 11.04 -17.00
C THR A 126 7.51 9.77 -17.32
N VAL A 127 6.89 8.61 -17.10
CA VAL A 127 7.46 7.29 -17.39
C VAL A 127 6.40 6.35 -17.92
N GLU A 128 6.82 5.37 -18.72
CA GLU A 128 5.93 4.30 -19.15
C GLU A 128 5.49 3.44 -17.95
N ASP A 129 4.19 3.15 -17.86
CA ASP A 129 3.63 2.26 -16.85
C ASP A 129 3.85 0.79 -17.24
N ILE A 130 4.88 0.18 -16.68
CA ILE A 130 5.27 -1.22 -16.91
C ILE A 130 4.70 -2.18 -15.86
N ARG A 131 3.75 -1.72 -15.02
CA ARG A 131 3.10 -2.58 -14.02
C ARG A 131 2.24 -3.64 -14.71
N TRP A 132 1.87 -4.68 -13.96
CA TRP A 132 0.91 -5.67 -14.43
C TRP A 132 -0.49 -5.08 -14.70
N LEU A 133 -1.37 -5.84 -15.36
CA LEU A 133 -2.68 -5.31 -15.78
C LEU A 133 -3.76 -5.35 -14.69
N ARG A 134 -3.53 -6.05 -13.57
CA ARG A 134 -4.48 -6.12 -12.44
C ARG A 134 -4.16 -5.08 -11.37
N CYS A 135 -4.02 -3.80 -11.77
CA CYS A 135 -3.78 -2.68 -10.86
C CYS A 135 -4.97 -2.35 -9.94
N ASP A 136 -6.14 -2.94 -10.22
CA ASP A 136 -7.31 -2.93 -9.33
C ASP A 136 -7.06 -3.66 -8.01
N ILE A 137 -6.13 -4.64 -8.00
CA ILE A 137 -5.68 -5.35 -6.80
C ILE A 137 -4.50 -4.59 -6.19
N LYS A 138 -4.65 -4.12 -4.95
CA LYS A 138 -3.55 -3.45 -4.25
C LYS A 138 -2.56 -4.48 -3.71
N SER A 139 -1.82 -5.11 -4.64
CA SER A 139 -0.89 -6.23 -4.39
C SER A 139 0.48 -5.77 -3.95
N LEU A 140 1.28 -6.71 -3.41
CA LEU A 140 2.69 -6.49 -3.04
C LEU A 140 3.64 -6.37 -4.24
N ASN A 141 3.15 -6.51 -5.47
CA ASN A 141 3.95 -6.48 -6.70
C ASN A 141 4.27 -5.04 -7.12
N LEU A 142 5.11 -4.36 -6.37
CA LEU A 142 5.42 -2.94 -6.51
C LEU A 142 6.72 -2.63 -7.25
N LEU A 143 7.35 -3.59 -7.90
CA LEU A 143 8.65 -3.36 -8.56
C LEU A 143 8.56 -2.29 -9.65
N GLY A 144 7.49 -2.25 -10.44
CA GLY A 144 7.26 -1.21 -11.45
C GLY A 144 7.19 0.19 -10.81
N ASN A 145 6.47 0.32 -9.69
CA ASN A 145 6.38 1.56 -8.92
C ASN A 145 7.75 1.98 -8.32
N VAL A 146 8.52 1.02 -7.81
CA VAL A 146 9.86 1.28 -7.26
C VAL A 146 10.80 1.79 -8.35
N LEU A 147 10.79 1.17 -9.53
CA LEU A 147 11.62 1.60 -10.66
C LEU A 147 11.22 2.99 -11.16
N ALA A 148 9.92 3.28 -11.25
CA ALA A 148 9.41 4.59 -11.63
C ALA A 148 9.85 5.68 -10.61
N LYS A 149 9.76 5.38 -9.31
CA LYS A 149 10.20 6.29 -8.24
C LYS A 149 11.70 6.55 -8.30
N GLU A 150 12.51 5.51 -8.49
CA GLU A 150 13.95 5.63 -8.63
C GLU A 150 14.35 6.45 -9.87
N TYR A 151 13.60 6.30 -10.97
CA TYR A 151 13.79 7.14 -12.15
C TYR A 151 13.55 8.63 -11.82
N ALA A 152 12.47 8.96 -11.10
CA ALA A 152 12.22 10.34 -10.67
C ALA A 152 13.39 10.89 -9.84
N VAL A 153 13.90 10.12 -8.87
CA VAL A 153 15.05 10.53 -8.04
C VAL A 153 16.29 10.82 -8.88
N LYS A 154 16.60 10.00 -9.87
CA LYS A 154 17.74 10.23 -10.79
C LYS A 154 17.65 11.54 -11.58
N TYR A 155 16.45 12.01 -11.83
CA TYR A 155 16.20 13.28 -12.54
C TYR A 155 15.84 14.44 -11.60
N ASN A 156 16.15 14.32 -10.30
CA ASN A 156 15.87 15.32 -9.26
C ASN A 156 14.38 15.71 -9.21
N ALA A 157 13.48 14.76 -9.48
CA ALA A 157 12.05 14.92 -9.35
C ALA A 157 11.51 14.21 -8.10
N THR A 158 10.44 14.75 -7.54
CA THR A 158 9.78 14.21 -6.34
C THR A 158 8.87 13.05 -6.69
N GLU A 159 8.26 13.03 -7.88
CA GLU A 159 7.32 11.99 -8.28
C GLU A 159 7.49 11.61 -9.76
N ALA A 160 7.08 10.38 -10.12
CA ALA A 160 6.94 9.94 -11.49
C ALA A 160 5.47 9.75 -11.83
N ILE A 161 4.99 10.43 -12.87
CA ILE A 161 3.66 10.24 -13.44
C ILE A 161 3.75 9.11 -14.47
N GLN A 162 3.06 8.02 -14.21
CA GLN A 162 3.04 6.85 -15.07
C GLN A 162 1.95 6.96 -16.14
N HIS A 163 2.23 6.51 -17.35
CA HIS A 163 1.28 6.51 -18.46
C HIS A 163 1.40 5.23 -19.30
N ARG A 164 0.28 4.85 -19.92
CA ARG A 164 0.23 3.82 -20.98
C ARG A 164 -0.24 4.51 -22.24
N ASP A 165 0.60 4.49 -23.27
CA ASP A 165 0.39 5.29 -24.46
C ASP A 165 0.11 6.76 -24.08
N GLU A 166 -1.03 7.30 -24.47
CA GLU A 166 -1.44 8.69 -24.20
C GLU A 166 -2.28 8.86 -22.91
N THR A 167 -2.49 7.77 -22.15
CA THR A 167 -3.32 7.77 -20.94
C THR A 167 -2.47 7.80 -19.69
N VAL A 168 -2.60 8.85 -18.88
CA VAL A 168 -2.01 8.90 -17.52
C VAL A 168 -2.74 7.89 -16.65
N THR A 169 -1.98 7.05 -15.95
CA THR A 169 -2.54 6.01 -15.07
C THR A 169 -2.49 6.41 -13.60
N GLU A 170 -1.32 6.68 -13.06
CA GLU A 170 -1.16 7.18 -11.68
C GLU A 170 0.27 7.67 -11.42
N GLY A 171 0.57 8.14 -10.20
CA GLY A 171 1.94 8.37 -9.73
C GLY A 171 2.65 7.07 -9.35
N ALA A 172 3.98 7.11 -9.18
CA ALA A 172 4.75 5.95 -8.70
C ALA A 172 4.34 5.56 -7.27
N SER A 173 3.98 6.52 -6.44
CA SER A 173 3.56 6.30 -5.04
C SER A 173 2.34 7.15 -4.63
N SER A 174 1.64 7.76 -5.59
CA SER A 174 0.55 8.69 -5.37
C SER A 174 -0.52 8.57 -6.46
N ASN A 175 -1.71 9.09 -6.18
CA ASN A 175 -2.74 9.28 -7.21
C ASN A 175 -2.45 10.55 -8.02
N VAL A 176 -2.90 10.59 -9.27
CA VAL A 176 -2.83 11.76 -10.14
C VAL A 176 -4.23 12.29 -10.40
N TYR A 177 -4.40 13.58 -10.21
CA TYR A 177 -5.62 14.31 -10.54
C TYR A 177 -5.27 15.48 -11.45
N ALA A 178 -5.97 15.62 -12.56
CA ALA A 178 -5.90 16.80 -13.40
C ALA A 178 -7.11 17.71 -13.13
N ILE A 179 -6.87 19.03 -13.09
CA ILE A 179 -7.94 20.02 -12.94
C ILE A 179 -8.00 20.82 -14.24
N LYS A 180 -9.17 20.84 -14.88
CA LYS A 180 -9.42 21.61 -16.09
C LYS A 180 -10.82 22.21 -16.02
N ASP A 181 -10.92 23.51 -16.26
CA ASP A 181 -12.20 24.24 -16.26
C ASP A 181 -13.05 24.05 -14.99
N GLY A 182 -12.39 23.85 -13.82
CA GLY A 182 -13.02 23.62 -12.53
C GLY A 182 -13.47 22.18 -12.27
N GLU A 183 -13.23 21.27 -13.19
CA GLU A 183 -13.52 19.83 -13.04
C GLU A 183 -12.26 19.03 -12.70
N ILE A 184 -12.44 17.94 -11.95
CA ILE A 184 -11.36 17.03 -11.55
C ILE A 184 -11.44 15.77 -12.40
N TYR A 185 -10.32 15.41 -13.01
CA TYR A 185 -10.15 14.20 -13.81
C TYR A 185 -9.14 13.27 -13.11
N THR A 186 -9.44 11.98 -13.07
CA THR A 186 -8.53 10.94 -12.58
C THR A 186 -8.82 9.64 -13.31
N HIS A 187 -7.88 8.70 -13.27
CA HIS A 187 -8.02 7.36 -13.84
C HIS A 187 -8.83 6.46 -12.89
#